data_57781144bcf1e1b1c44bca1a334c928a
#
_entry.id   57781144bcf1e1b1c44bca1a334c928a
#
_cell.length_a   1.000
_cell.length_b   1.000
_cell.length_c   1.000
_cell.angle_alpha   90.00
_cell.angle_beta   90.00
_cell.angle_gamma   90.00
#
_symmetry.space_group_name_H-M   'P 1'
#
loop_
_entity.id
_entity.type
_entity.pdbx_description
1 polymer ?
#
loop_
_entity_poly.entity_id
_entity_poly.type
_entity_poly.pdbx_seq_one_letter_code
_entity_poly.pdbx_strand_id
1 'polypeptide(L)'
;MAGILPRLNRFRPPSNPNIRVLVPRSDPLTIDFLCSCETYDIGTNQTTSINSLSSFRYRRHAVCAFPASESDNLDAEQIAYGVASVFTPERNRRKGYAQHMMRLLHYVLTDPQNLPPFPAEWGEPPQIPEGCGNAIASALYSDIGPFYGACGPSTSSVPTRRSWTIKDPFGTIWDVPSGIPEDMGENVEWVDTEEMLNSIWLEDEALIHKELANEVKDKILFSFLPARGVTAFQHRQSMFYTPAASNEVKWGLRLRCTARPLQFATWAIDPDHTPPTNLIITRLRSDATSFPKLLHAIFKFASNNGLKKFEVWNLDPQLASSAMKLGGLTESRSLHLPALAWYGPGEVEWRHNEKFCWC
;
A
#
# COMPACT_ATOMS: atom_id res chain seq x y z
N MET A 1 4.69 -2.03 -48.04
CA MET A 1 3.75 -2.80 -47.19
C MET A 1 3.34 -1.89 -46.05
N ALA A 2 2.13 -1.39 -46.14
CA ALA A 2 1.62 -0.44 -45.16
C ALA A 2 1.00 -1.22 -43.99
N GLY A 3 1.57 -1.06 -42.78
CA GLY A 3 1.07 -1.68 -41.56
C GLY A 3 -0.23 -1.03 -41.13
N ILE A 4 -1.26 -1.84 -40.96
CA ILE A 4 -2.57 -1.46 -40.49
C ILE A 4 -2.46 -1.25 -38.97
N LEU A 5 -2.55 0.00 -38.53
CA LEU A 5 -2.78 0.35 -37.12
C LEU A 5 -4.21 -0.05 -36.75
N PRO A 6 -4.41 -0.75 -35.61
CA PRO A 6 -5.77 -1.06 -35.16
C PRO A 6 -6.48 0.25 -34.77
N ARG A 7 -7.68 0.44 -35.30
CA ARG A 7 -8.57 1.55 -34.95
C ARG A 7 -8.87 1.48 -33.45
N LEU A 8 -8.41 2.51 -32.72
CA LEU A 8 -8.90 2.78 -31.37
C LEU A 8 -10.40 3.03 -31.43
N ASN A 9 -11.18 2.05 -31.01
CA ASN A 9 -12.60 2.26 -30.77
C ASN A 9 -12.75 3.36 -29.75
N ARG A 10 -13.32 4.49 -30.16
CA ARG A 10 -13.69 5.58 -29.25
C ARG A 10 -14.70 5.05 -28.25
N PHE A 11 -14.25 4.88 -27.00
CA PHE A 11 -15.12 4.61 -25.89
C PHE A 11 -16.12 5.78 -25.77
N ARG A 12 -17.40 5.52 -25.94
CA ARG A 12 -18.48 6.40 -25.47
C ARG A 12 -18.86 5.88 -24.09
N PRO A 13 -18.64 6.64 -23.00
CA PRO A 13 -19.15 6.24 -21.71
C PRO A 13 -20.68 6.10 -21.81
N PRO A 14 -21.28 5.11 -21.15
CA PRO A 14 -22.73 5.00 -21.11
C PRO A 14 -23.29 6.25 -20.44
N SER A 15 -24.22 6.92 -21.11
CA SER A 15 -24.95 8.08 -20.61
C SER A 15 -25.98 7.70 -19.54
N ASN A 16 -25.58 7.00 -18.48
CA ASN A 16 -26.48 6.63 -17.42
C ASN A 16 -26.01 7.19 -16.08
N PRO A 17 -26.78 8.08 -15.43
CA PRO A 17 -26.38 8.83 -14.23
C PRO A 17 -26.43 8.03 -12.92
N ASN A 18 -26.67 6.72 -12.91
CA ASN A 18 -26.86 5.96 -11.68
C ASN A 18 -25.62 5.22 -11.21
N ILE A 19 -24.51 5.92 -11.03
CA ILE A 19 -23.42 5.42 -10.19
C ILE A 19 -23.81 5.68 -8.73
N ARG A 20 -24.40 4.70 -8.05
CA ARG A 20 -24.65 4.79 -6.62
C ARG A 20 -23.45 4.28 -5.86
N VAL A 21 -22.88 5.17 -5.06
CA VAL A 21 -21.88 4.85 -4.04
C VAL A 21 -22.62 4.32 -2.82
N LEU A 22 -22.59 3.01 -2.59
CA LEU A 22 -23.12 2.42 -1.37
C LEU A 22 -22.01 2.37 -0.33
N VAL A 23 -22.19 3.03 0.79
CA VAL A 23 -21.30 2.98 1.97
C VAL A 23 -21.94 2.02 2.97
N PRO A 24 -21.38 0.82 3.21
CA PRO A 24 -21.84 -0.02 4.31
C PRO A 24 -21.52 0.65 5.64
N ARG A 25 -22.50 0.69 6.52
CA ARG A 25 -22.32 1.16 7.91
C ARG A 25 -21.86 -0.01 8.77
N SER A 26 -20.56 -0.26 8.84
CA SER A 26 -19.99 -1.07 9.94
C SER A 26 -18.48 -1.08 9.88
N ASP A 27 -17.88 -0.37 10.75
CA ASP A 27 -16.47 -0.25 11.09
C ASP A 27 -15.85 1.10 10.65
N PRO A 28 -15.36 1.92 11.60
CA PRO A 28 -14.75 3.21 11.28
C PRO A 28 -13.42 3.13 10.51
N LEU A 29 -12.88 1.92 10.29
CA LEU A 29 -11.60 1.70 9.61
C LEU A 29 -11.74 1.24 8.17
N THR A 30 -12.90 0.72 7.76
CA THR A 30 -13.12 0.18 6.42
C THR A 30 -14.29 0.91 5.76
N ILE A 31 -14.03 1.58 4.66
CA ILE A 31 -15.07 2.18 3.83
C ILE A 31 -15.11 1.39 2.53
N ASP A 32 -16.10 0.51 2.39
CA ASP A 32 -16.33 -0.24 1.15
C ASP A 32 -16.91 0.68 0.09
N PHE A 33 -16.27 0.73 -1.04
CA PHE A 33 -16.75 1.44 -2.20
C PHE A 33 -17.29 0.42 -3.21
N LEU A 34 -18.61 0.29 -3.27
CA LEU A 34 -19.28 -0.43 -4.33
C LEU A 34 -19.72 0.58 -5.40
N CYS A 35 -19.02 0.62 -6.51
CA CYS A 35 -19.51 1.29 -7.70
C CYS A 35 -20.40 0.29 -8.46
N SER A 36 -21.69 0.33 -8.23
CA SER A 36 -22.64 -0.43 -9.04
C SER A 36 -22.94 0.36 -10.31
N CYS A 37 -22.36 -0.04 -11.44
CA CYS A 37 -22.85 0.36 -12.76
C CYS A 37 -24.09 -0.50 -13.08
N GLU A 38 -25.27 0.05 -12.96
CA GLU A 38 -26.46 -0.53 -13.56
C GLU A 38 -26.43 -0.25 -15.07
N THR A 39 -26.12 -1.24 -15.90
CA THR A 39 -26.39 -1.16 -17.33
C THR A 39 -27.80 -1.63 -17.57
N TYR A 40 -28.64 -0.77 -18.11
CA TYR A 40 -29.96 -1.16 -18.65
C TYR A 40 -29.74 -1.90 -19.96
N ASP A 41 -30.17 -3.15 -20.02
CA ASP A 41 -30.26 -3.87 -21.27
C ASP A 41 -31.58 -3.45 -21.97
N ILE A 42 -31.47 -2.74 -23.09
CA ILE A 42 -32.59 -2.19 -23.85
C ILE A 42 -33.44 -3.30 -24.51
N GLY A 43 -33.03 -4.57 -24.39
CA GLY A 43 -33.70 -5.72 -25.03
C GLY A 43 -34.64 -6.53 -24.13
N THR A 44 -34.54 -6.44 -22.81
CA THR A 44 -35.35 -7.18 -21.87
C THR A 44 -35.65 -6.32 -20.65
N ASN A 45 -36.93 -6.04 -20.38
CA ASN A 45 -37.41 -5.28 -19.22
C ASN A 45 -37.10 -5.95 -17.85
N GLN A 46 -35.97 -6.61 -17.68
CA GLN A 46 -35.56 -7.23 -16.44
C GLN A 46 -34.30 -6.56 -15.93
N THR A 47 -34.40 -6.00 -14.73
CA THR A 47 -33.25 -5.53 -13.91
C THR A 47 -32.45 -6.76 -13.49
N THR A 48 -31.53 -7.19 -14.32
CA THR A 48 -30.53 -8.18 -13.90
C THR A 48 -29.53 -7.48 -13.00
N SER A 49 -29.40 -7.94 -11.76
CA SER A 49 -28.34 -7.52 -10.83
C SER A 49 -26.99 -7.76 -11.51
N ILE A 50 -26.37 -6.69 -11.94
CA ILE A 50 -25.06 -6.73 -12.56
C ILE A 50 -24.08 -7.04 -11.43
N ASN A 51 -23.27 -8.07 -11.61
CA ASN A 51 -22.10 -8.29 -10.79
C ASN A 51 -21.28 -7.02 -10.84
N SER A 52 -21.27 -6.28 -9.74
CA SER A 52 -20.77 -4.93 -9.64
C SER A 52 -19.26 -4.84 -9.86
N LEU A 53 -18.82 -3.82 -10.57
CA LEU A 53 -17.46 -3.32 -10.46
C LEU A 53 -17.24 -2.93 -9.00
N SER A 54 -16.14 -3.39 -8.41
CA SER A 54 -15.86 -3.06 -7.02
C SER A 54 -14.39 -2.69 -6.83
N SER A 55 -14.16 -1.81 -5.88
CA SER A 55 -12.85 -1.56 -5.30
C SER A 55 -13.03 -1.24 -3.83
N PHE A 56 -12.10 -1.68 -3.01
CA PHE A 56 -12.05 -1.31 -1.60
C PHE A 56 -11.10 -0.15 -1.42
N ARG A 57 -11.42 0.75 -0.48
CA ARG A 57 -10.53 1.81 -0.07
C ARG A 57 -10.39 1.81 1.44
N TYR A 58 -9.18 2.01 1.90
CA TYR A 58 -8.83 2.08 3.30
C TYR A 58 -8.39 3.49 3.63
N ARG A 59 -9.12 4.17 4.51
CA ARG A 59 -8.70 5.46 5.04
C ARG A 59 -7.49 5.25 5.93
N ARG A 60 -6.42 5.99 5.68
CA ARG A 60 -5.15 5.89 6.37
C ARG A 60 -4.68 7.23 6.88
N HIS A 61 -4.03 7.22 8.01
CA HIS A 61 -3.29 8.36 8.50
C HIS A 61 -1.92 8.40 7.81
N ALA A 62 -1.49 9.61 7.49
CA ALA A 62 -0.22 9.88 6.85
C ALA A 62 0.38 11.15 7.43
N VAL A 63 1.65 11.34 7.23
CA VAL A 63 2.37 12.58 7.57
C VAL A 63 3.06 13.13 6.34
N CYS A 64 3.03 14.45 6.21
CA CYS A 64 3.77 15.18 5.20
C CYS A 64 4.69 16.19 5.86
N ALA A 65 5.93 16.29 5.37
CA ALA A 65 6.80 17.39 5.69
C ALA A 65 7.01 18.24 4.44
N PHE A 66 6.77 19.54 4.56
CA PHE A 66 6.87 20.51 3.47
C PHE A 66 8.17 21.30 3.57
N PRO A 67 8.81 21.68 2.44
CA PRO A 67 9.92 22.62 2.45
C PRO A 67 9.55 23.93 3.14
N ALA A 68 10.50 24.57 3.79
CA ALA A 68 10.28 25.80 4.56
C ALA A 68 9.67 26.94 3.72
N SER A 69 9.87 26.92 2.41
CA SER A 69 9.25 27.88 1.45
C SER A 69 7.75 27.65 1.22
N GLU A 70 7.21 26.51 1.62
CA GLU A 70 5.80 26.12 1.42
C GLU A 70 5.08 25.95 2.76
N SER A 71 5.73 26.27 3.90
CA SER A 71 5.30 25.88 5.23
C SER A 71 4.48 26.96 5.94
N ASP A 72 3.17 26.97 5.73
CA ASP A 72 2.25 27.49 6.76
C ASP A 72 1.60 26.36 7.61
N ASN A 73 1.87 25.08 7.31
CA ASN A 73 1.24 23.93 7.98
C ASN A 73 2.22 22.72 8.10
N LEU A 74 3.34 22.89 8.77
CA LEU A 74 4.18 21.76 9.20
C LEU A 74 3.42 20.92 10.23
N ASP A 75 3.41 19.60 10.07
CA ASP A 75 2.94 18.58 11.03
C ASP A 75 1.43 18.35 11.19
N ALA A 76 0.58 18.78 10.29
CA ALA A 76 -0.79 18.30 10.32
C ALA A 76 -0.86 16.84 9.84
N GLU A 77 -1.42 15.96 10.67
CA GLU A 77 -1.78 14.61 10.27
C GLU A 77 -2.69 14.68 9.04
N GLN A 78 -2.30 14.00 7.99
CA GLN A 78 -2.98 14.00 6.70
C GLN A 78 -3.78 12.72 6.52
N ILE A 79 -4.81 12.79 5.68
CA ILE A 79 -5.55 11.62 5.25
C ILE A 79 -5.07 11.20 3.87
N ALA A 80 -4.79 9.90 3.75
CA ALA A 80 -4.55 9.25 2.48
C ALA A 80 -5.42 7.99 2.36
N TYR A 81 -5.48 7.40 1.19
CA TYR A 81 -6.25 6.18 0.98
C TYR A 81 -5.40 5.09 0.32
N GLY A 82 -5.53 3.87 0.85
CA GLY A 82 -5.14 2.65 0.15
C GLY A 82 -6.30 2.18 -0.73
N VAL A 83 -6.02 1.80 -1.97
CA VAL A 83 -7.03 1.27 -2.91
C VAL A 83 -6.66 -0.17 -3.22
N ALA A 84 -7.58 -1.09 -2.98
CA ALA A 84 -7.37 -2.52 -3.15
C ALA A 84 -8.55 -3.20 -3.82
N SER A 85 -8.36 -4.47 -4.20
CA SER A 85 -9.41 -5.37 -4.71
C SER A 85 -10.21 -4.78 -5.88
N VAL A 86 -9.52 -4.12 -6.80
CA VAL A 86 -10.14 -3.61 -8.04
C VAL A 86 -10.59 -4.79 -8.89
N PHE A 87 -11.89 -4.98 -9.02
CA PHE A 87 -12.47 -6.12 -9.69
C PHE A 87 -13.40 -5.71 -10.84
N THR A 88 -13.27 -6.40 -11.97
CA THR A 88 -14.19 -6.30 -13.10
C THR A 88 -14.68 -7.70 -13.44
N PRO A 89 -16.01 -7.96 -13.40
CA PRO A 89 -16.58 -9.22 -13.83
C PRO A 89 -16.11 -9.60 -15.23
N GLU A 90 -15.87 -10.88 -15.47
CA GLU A 90 -15.25 -11.37 -16.72
C GLU A 90 -15.99 -10.89 -17.98
N ARG A 91 -17.33 -10.97 -17.99
CA ARG A 91 -18.18 -10.47 -19.08
C ARG A 91 -18.05 -8.97 -19.39
N ASN A 92 -17.50 -8.21 -18.43
CA ASN A 92 -17.32 -6.75 -18.51
C ASN A 92 -15.86 -6.34 -18.72
N ARG A 93 -14.92 -7.29 -18.77
CA ARG A 93 -13.50 -7.01 -19.01
C ARG A 93 -13.27 -6.51 -20.44
N ARG A 94 -12.17 -5.82 -20.63
CA ARG A 94 -11.72 -5.26 -21.94
C ARG A 94 -12.67 -4.22 -22.56
N LYS A 95 -13.61 -3.67 -21.78
CA LYS A 95 -14.54 -2.62 -22.19
C LYS A 95 -14.22 -1.25 -21.59
N GLY A 96 -13.08 -1.08 -20.94
CA GLY A 96 -12.64 0.19 -20.33
C GLY A 96 -13.26 0.51 -18.95
N TYR A 97 -14.13 -0.34 -18.42
CA TYR A 97 -14.84 -0.05 -17.16
C TYR A 97 -13.90 0.15 -15.96
N ALA A 98 -12.90 -0.71 -15.77
CA ALA A 98 -11.95 -0.56 -14.68
C ALA A 98 -11.18 0.76 -14.77
N GLN A 99 -10.72 1.11 -15.97
CA GLN A 99 -10.01 2.37 -16.21
C GLN A 99 -10.92 3.57 -15.87
N HIS A 100 -12.16 3.55 -16.35
CA HIS A 100 -13.09 4.65 -16.10
C HIS A 100 -13.45 4.77 -14.60
N MET A 101 -13.74 3.65 -13.93
CA MET A 101 -13.99 3.62 -12.49
C MET A 101 -12.81 4.20 -11.70
N MET A 102 -11.60 3.81 -12.03
CA MET A 102 -10.39 4.34 -11.37
C MET A 102 -10.20 5.84 -11.61
N ARG A 103 -10.52 6.33 -12.81
CA ARG A 103 -10.51 7.76 -13.12
C ARG A 103 -11.52 8.55 -12.29
N LEU A 104 -12.74 8.04 -12.13
CA LEU A 104 -13.77 8.65 -11.30
C LEU A 104 -13.41 8.61 -9.81
N LEU A 105 -12.68 7.59 -9.38
CA LEU A 105 -12.29 7.42 -7.98
C LEU A 105 -11.47 8.60 -7.45
N HIS A 106 -10.64 9.25 -8.26
CA HIS A 106 -9.91 10.45 -7.86
C HIS A 106 -10.85 11.56 -7.36
N TYR A 107 -11.97 11.78 -8.05
CA TYR A 107 -12.96 12.80 -7.72
C TYR A 107 -13.79 12.47 -6.46
N VAL A 108 -13.67 11.25 -5.97
CA VAL A 108 -14.28 10.82 -4.70
C VAL A 108 -13.28 10.95 -3.55
N LEU A 109 -11.98 10.72 -3.82
CA LEU A 109 -10.97 10.62 -2.77
C LEU A 109 -10.48 11.99 -2.29
N THR A 110 -10.32 12.95 -3.18
CA THR A 110 -9.74 14.27 -2.85
C THR A 110 -10.66 15.42 -3.23
N ASP A 111 -10.38 16.59 -2.66
CA ASP A 111 -11.08 17.82 -3.01
C ASP A 111 -10.98 18.08 -4.53
N PRO A 112 -12.09 18.37 -5.22
CA PRO A 112 -12.08 18.72 -6.63
C PRO A 112 -11.13 19.87 -7.00
N GLN A 113 -10.83 20.78 -6.06
CA GLN A 113 -9.87 21.88 -6.29
C GLN A 113 -8.43 21.36 -6.52
N ASN A 114 -8.10 20.17 -6.04
CA ASN A 114 -6.81 19.52 -6.26
C ASN A 114 -6.71 18.76 -7.58
N LEU A 115 -7.81 18.68 -8.33
CA LEU A 115 -7.93 17.94 -9.59
C LEU A 115 -8.11 18.87 -10.78
N PRO A 116 -7.86 18.39 -12.00
CA PRO A 116 -8.30 19.11 -13.20
C PRO A 116 -9.84 19.17 -13.23
N PRO A 117 -10.40 20.12 -14.01
CA PRO A 117 -11.84 20.18 -14.22
C PRO A 117 -12.40 18.82 -14.64
N PHE A 118 -13.57 18.48 -14.12
CA PHE A 118 -14.23 17.22 -14.47
C PHE A 118 -14.56 17.19 -15.96
N PRO A 119 -14.17 16.14 -16.71
CA PRO A 119 -14.41 16.07 -18.14
C PRO A 119 -15.91 15.94 -18.46
N ALA A 120 -16.47 16.89 -19.22
CA ALA A 120 -17.89 16.93 -19.55
C ALA A 120 -18.38 15.65 -20.29
N GLU A 121 -17.49 14.99 -21.04
CA GLU A 121 -17.81 13.75 -21.73
C GLU A 121 -18.03 12.55 -20.79
N TRP A 122 -17.71 12.66 -19.51
CA TRP A 122 -17.97 11.63 -18.50
C TRP A 122 -19.33 11.78 -17.82
N GLY A 123 -20.11 12.81 -18.19
CA GLY A 123 -21.40 13.12 -17.59
C GLY A 123 -21.28 14.01 -16.36
N GLU A 124 -21.93 13.65 -15.27
CA GLU A 124 -21.87 14.39 -14.00
C GLU A 124 -20.78 13.85 -13.08
N PRO A 125 -20.11 14.74 -12.30
CA PRO A 125 -19.14 14.30 -11.30
C PRO A 125 -19.78 13.35 -10.28
N PRO A 126 -19.02 12.38 -9.76
CA PRO A 126 -19.52 11.51 -8.70
C PRO A 126 -19.81 12.29 -7.43
N GLN A 127 -20.85 11.88 -6.69
CA GLN A 127 -21.10 12.43 -5.35
C GLN A 127 -19.97 11.97 -4.39
N ILE A 128 -19.47 12.91 -3.61
CA ILE A 128 -18.45 12.61 -2.59
C ILE A 128 -19.17 12.12 -1.34
N PRO A 129 -18.97 10.87 -0.89
CA PRO A 129 -19.56 10.36 0.33
C PRO A 129 -19.03 11.12 1.55
N GLU A 130 -19.82 11.13 2.61
CA GLU A 130 -19.41 11.71 3.89
C GLU A 130 -18.09 11.09 4.37
N GLY A 131 -17.18 11.93 4.86
CA GLY A 131 -15.84 11.53 5.31
C GLY A 131 -14.81 11.28 4.22
N CYS A 132 -15.16 11.48 2.94
CA CYS A 132 -14.27 11.41 1.79
C CYS A 132 -13.94 12.82 1.25
N GLY A 133 -13.20 12.89 0.16
CA GLY A 133 -12.86 14.17 -0.48
C GLY A 133 -11.70 14.91 0.20
N ASN A 134 -10.98 14.28 1.11
CA ASN A 134 -9.93 14.88 1.93
C ASN A 134 -8.55 14.23 1.76
N ALA A 135 -8.34 13.44 0.70
CA ALA A 135 -7.08 12.78 0.47
C ALA A 135 -5.98 13.74 0.04
N ILE A 136 -4.82 13.67 0.69
CA ILE A 136 -3.58 14.25 0.18
C ILE A 136 -2.91 13.33 -0.84
N ALA A 137 -3.12 12.03 -0.71
CA ALA A 137 -2.60 10.99 -1.59
C ALA A 137 -3.50 9.76 -1.61
N SER A 138 -3.35 8.94 -2.64
CA SER A 138 -3.83 7.56 -2.62
C SER A 138 -2.79 6.61 -3.19
N ALA A 139 -2.72 5.40 -2.64
CA ALA A 139 -1.79 4.38 -3.06
C ALA A 139 -2.53 3.09 -3.39
N LEU A 140 -1.96 2.30 -4.30
CA LEU A 140 -2.38 0.94 -4.61
C LEU A 140 -1.16 0.08 -4.94
N TYR A 141 -1.37 -1.23 -4.98
CA TYR A 141 -0.33 -2.19 -5.31
C TYR A 141 -0.77 -3.00 -6.52
N SER A 142 -0.08 -2.81 -7.65
CA SER A 142 -0.48 -3.36 -8.95
C SER A 142 0.19 -4.69 -9.25
N ASP A 143 -0.62 -5.69 -9.63
CA ASP A 143 -0.15 -6.96 -10.21
C ASP A 143 -0.32 -6.99 -11.75
N ILE A 144 -0.74 -5.88 -12.34
CA ILE A 144 -0.97 -5.73 -13.78
C ILE A 144 -0.08 -4.65 -14.40
N GLY A 145 1.11 -4.47 -13.83
CA GLY A 145 2.10 -3.51 -14.33
C GLY A 145 1.62 -2.06 -14.25
N PRO A 146 1.93 -1.22 -15.26
CA PRO A 146 1.71 0.23 -15.21
C PRO A 146 0.27 0.65 -15.56
N PHE A 147 -0.69 -0.26 -15.61
CA PHE A 147 -2.09 0.01 -16.01
C PHE A 147 -2.69 1.23 -15.32
N TYR A 148 -2.49 1.35 -14.02
CA TYR A 148 -3.08 2.41 -13.22
C TYR A 148 -2.48 3.80 -13.50
N GLY A 149 -1.28 3.85 -14.07
CA GLY A 149 -0.69 5.10 -14.56
C GLY A 149 -1.54 5.79 -15.62
N ALA A 150 -2.28 5.03 -16.44
CA ALA A 150 -3.21 5.55 -17.43
C ALA A 150 -4.60 5.89 -16.87
N CYS A 151 -4.82 5.72 -15.57
CA CYS A 151 -6.11 5.96 -14.90
C CYS A 151 -6.16 7.31 -14.16
N GLY A 152 -5.40 8.32 -14.57
CA GLY A 152 -5.44 9.65 -13.95
C GLY A 152 -6.78 10.37 -14.15
N PRO A 153 -7.04 11.48 -13.41
CA PRO A 153 -8.31 12.20 -13.41
C PRO A 153 -8.48 13.11 -14.64
N SER A 154 -8.27 12.56 -15.83
CA SER A 154 -8.44 13.24 -17.09
C SER A 154 -8.75 12.25 -18.21
N THR A 155 -9.12 12.75 -19.38
CA THR A 155 -9.34 11.92 -20.57
C THR A 155 -8.04 11.39 -21.18
N SER A 156 -6.92 12.07 -20.90
CA SER A 156 -5.59 11.63 -21.31
C SER A 156 -5.18 10.34 -20.57
N SER A 157 -4.50 9.46 -21.28
CA SER A 157 -3.85 8.28 -20.70
C SER A 157 -2.39 8.54 -20.35
N VAL A 158 -1.90 9.76 -20.53
CA VAL A 158 -0.53 10.16 -20.14
C VAL A 158 -0.48 10.28 -18.61
N PRO A 159 0.41 9.56 -17.94
CA PRO A 159 0.52 9.65 -16.49
C PRO A 159 0.89 11.07 -16.02
N THR A 160 0.29 11.49 -14.94
CA THR A 160 0.60 12.72 -14.24
C THR A 160 0.88 12.40 -12.76
N ARG A 161 1.27 13.40 -11.97
CA ARG A 161 1.42 13.21 -10.51
C ARG A 161 0.13 12.74 -9.82
N ARG A 162 -1.03 13.00 -10.44
CA ARG A 162 -2.35 12.57 -9.96
C ARG A 162 -2.76 11.19 -10.48
N SER A 163 -1.93 10.54 -11.29
CA SER A 163 -2.10 9.14 -11.69
C SER A 163 -1.35 8.23 -10.73
N TRP A 164 -1.80 6.98 -10.57
CA TRP A 164 -1.05 6.00 -9.78
C TRP A 164 0.20 5.55 -10.52
N THR A 165 1.28 6.30 -10.31
CA THR A 165 2.60 5.98 -10.89
C THR A 165 3.40 5.09 -9.96
N ILE A 166 4.06 4.08 -10.53
CA ILE A 166 4.89 3.13 -9.78
C ILE A 166 6.06 3.87 -9.11
N LYS A 167 6.31 3.53 -7.83
CA LYS A 167 7.35 4.12 -6.98
C LYS A 167 8.21 3.02 -6.37
N ASP A 168 9.48 2.99 -6.76
CA ASP A 168 10.54 2.18 -6.13
C ASP A 168 10.12 0.73 -5.81
N PRO A 169 9.83 -0.13 -6.81
CA PRO A 169 9.32 -1.47 -6.59
C PRO A 169 10.45 -2.47 -6.30
N PHE A 170 11.26 -2.23 -5.26
CA PHE A 170 12.37 -3.10 -4.92
C PHE A 170 12.05 -4.03 -3.74
N GLY A 171 12.57 -5.27 -3.81
CA GLY A 171 12.54 -6.23 -2.72
C GLY A 171 13.94 -6.75 -2.46
N THR A 172 14.32 -6.90 -1.18
CA THR A 172 15.53 -7.59 -0.77
C THR A 172 15.15 -8.92 -0.16
N ILE A 173 15.65 -10.00 -0.71
CA ILE A 173 15.27 -11.37 -0.39
C ILE A 173 16.48 -12.10 0.19
N TRP A 174 16.24 -12.93 1.20
CA TRP A 174 17.21 -13.86 1.78
C TRP A 174 16.67 -15.28 1.73
N ASP A 175 17.50 -16.22 1.31
CA ASP A 175 17.28 -17.63 1.54
C ASP A 175 17.65 -17.99 2.97
N VAL A 176 16.81 -18.78 3.64
CA VAL A 176 17.04 -19.21 5.04
C VAL A 176 18.01 -20.42 5.02
N PRO A 177 19.21 -20.30 5.60
CA PRO A 177 20.16 -21.40 5.61
C PRO A 177 19.70 -22.54 6.51
N SER A 178 20.12 -23.78 6.18
CA SER A 178 19.79 -25.01 6.92
C SER A 178 20.56 -25.19 8.23
N GLY A 179 21.29 -24.21 8.69
CA GLY A 179 22.00 -24.26 9.99
C GLY A 179 22.35 -22.86 10.42
N ILE A 180 21.70 -22.40 11.49
CA ILE A 180 21.96 -21.08 12.05
C ILE A 180 22.62 -21.31 13.42
N PRO A 181 23.81 -20.71 13.67
CA PRO A 181 24.48 -20.81 14.97
C PRO A 181 23.53 -20.38 16.11
N GLU A 182 23.56 -21.11 17.22
CA GLU A 182 22.67 -20.81 18.34
C GLU A 182 22.99 -19.50 19.06
N ASP A 183 24.21 -18.99 18.92
CA ASP A 183 24.71 -17.89 19.73
C ASP A 183 24.73 -16.56 19.00
N MET A 184 23.63 -15.82 19.12
CA MET A 184 23.67 -14.37 18.97
C MET A 184 22.57 -13.69 19.81
N GLY A 185 22.80 -13.68 21.13
CA GLY A 185 22.39 -12.58 21.99
C GLY A 185 20.98 -12.57 22.53
N GLU A 186 20.92 -12.72 23.84
CA GLU A 186 19.79 -12.58 24.77
C GLU A 186 19.06 -11.22 24.77
N ASN A 187 19.40 -10.31 23.85
CA ASN A 187 18.87 -8.95 23.82
C ASN A 187 17.67 -8.76 22.86
N VAL A 188 16.98 -9.85 22.51
CA VAL A 188 15.80 -9.80 21.66
C VAL A 188 14.54 -9.93 22.52
N GLU A 189 13.57 -9.08 22.29
CA GLU A 189 12.22 -9.20 22.80
C GLU A 189 11.27 -9.51 21.66
N TRP A 190 10.57 -10.64 21.79
CA TRP A 190 9.60 -11.07 20.79
C TRP A 190 8.28 -10.29 20.93
N VAL A 191 7.70 -9.95 19.80
CA VAL A 191 6.40 -9.29 19.72
C VAL A 191 5.35 -10.37 19.44
N ASP A 192 4.58 -10.71 20.46
CA ASP A 192 3.61 -11.81 20.46
C ASP A 192 2.21 -11.38 20.90
N THR A 193 2.03 -10.10 21.26
CA THR A 193 0.72 -9.52 21.59
C THR A 193 0.40 -8.29 20.76
N GLU A 194 -0.89 -8.04 20.55
CA GLU A 194 -1.35 -6.84 19.82
C GLU A 194 -0.94 -5.55 20.57
N GLU A 195 -0.90 -5.55 21.88
CA GLU A 195 -0.49 -4.42 22.70
C GLU A 195 0.98 -4.06 22.47
N MET A 196 1.87 -5.06 22.43
CA MET A 196 3.28 -4.83 22.13
C MET A 196 3.47 -4.30 20.71
N LEU A 197 2.76 -4.86 19.75
CA LEU A 197 2.79 -4.44 18.37
C LEU A 197 2.33 -2.99 18.22
N ASN A 198 1.21 -2.64 18.83
CA ASN A 198 0.67 -1.27 18.83
C ASN A 198 1.64 -0.28 19.51
N SER A 199 2.27 -0.68 20.62
CA SER A 199 3.27 0.14 21.30
C SER A 199 4.46 0.47 20.39
N ILE A 200 4.98 -0.52 19.67
CA ILE A 200 6.08 -0.34 18.71
C ILE A 200 5.66 0.60 17.58
N TRP A 201 4.47 0.45 17.03
CA TRP A 201 4.01 1.28 15.93
C TRP A 201 3.77 2.73 16.36
N LEU A 202 3.25 2.98 17.56
CA LEU A 202 3.11 4.34 18.09
C LEU A 202 4.48 5.01 18.29
N GLU A 203 5.47 4.26 18.77
CA GLU A 203 6.84 4.75 18.92
C GLU A 203 7.47 5.03 17.54
N ASP A 204 7.26 4.14 16.56
CA ASP A 204 7.73 4.32 15.18
C ASP A 204 7.08 5.53 14.50
N GLU A 205 5.78 5.78 14.70
CA GLU A 205 5.10 6.99 14.20
C GLU A 205 5.78 8.27 14.70
N ALA A 206 6.09 8.35 15.98
CA ALA A 206 6.77 9.51 16.54
C ALA A 206 8.16 9.72 15.91
N LEU A 207 8.86 8.63 15.61
CA LEU A 207 10.14 8.68 14.91
C LEU A 207 9.98 9.11 13.44
N ILE A 208 8.98 8.60 12.73
CA ILE A 208 8.67 8.98 11.35
C ILE A 208 8.41 10.49 11.26
N HIS A 209 7.57 11.04 12.14
CA HIS A 209 7.33 12.49 12.21
C HIS A 209 8.64 13.28 12.35
N LYS A 210 9.48 12.89 13.28
CA LYS A 210 10.78 13.55 13.54
C LYS A 210 11.73 13.43 12.35
N GLU A 211 11.79 12.27 11.71
CA GLU A 211 12.65 12.02 10.55
C GLU A 211 12.24 12.89 9.37
N LEU A 212 10.97 12.89 9.00
CA LEU A 212 10.49 13.69 7.89
C LEU A 212 10.72 15.19 8.12
N ALA A 213 10.44 15.68 9.32
CA ALA A 213 10.68 17.09 9.67
C ALA A 213 12.15 17.49 9.57
N ASN A 214 13.07 16.58 9.93
CA ASN A 214 14.52 16.85 9.88
C ASN A 214 15.12 16.67 8.46
N GLU A 215 14.53 15.84 7.62
CA GLU A 215 15.09 15.46 6.33
C GLU A 215 14.50 16.25 5.16
N VAL A 216 13.38 16.95 5.36
CA VAL A 216 12.76 17.75 4.31
C VAL A 216 13.69 18.88 3.82
N LYS A 217 13.86 18.96 2.48
CA LYS A 217 14.70 19.97 1.81
C LYS A 217 13.92 20.63 0.67
N ASP A 218 13.99 20.04 -0.52
CA ASP A 218 13.49 20.61 -1.75
C ASP A 218 12.17 19.98 -2.21
N LYS A 219 11.84 18.80 -1.67
CA LYS A 219 10.64 18.01 -2.03
C LYS A 219 9.81 17.77 -0.79
N ILE A 220 8.52 17.63 -0.99
CA ILE A 220 7.62 17.21 0.06
C ILE A 220 7.91 15.74 0.38
N LEU A 221 8.09 15.42 1.66
CA LEU A 221 8.23 14.05 2.12
C LEU A 221 6.87 13.56 2.62
N PHE A 222 6.47 12.37 2.18
CA PHE A 222 5.21 11.73 2.54
C PHE A 222 5.47 10.34 3.10
N SER A 223 4.80 9.98 4.18
CA SER A 223 4.78 8.61 4.71
C SER A 223 3.40 8.25 5.23
N PHE A 224 2.97 7.00 4.99
CA PHE A 224 1.89 6.43 5.78
C PHE A 224 2.36 6.20 7.21
N LEU A 225 1.41 6.27 8.16
CA LEU A 225 1.67 5.95 9.56
C LEU A 225 1.28 4.49 9.85
N PRO A 226 2.12 3.73 10.56
CA PRO A 226 1.90 2.29 10.78
C PRO A 226 0.83 1.96 11.80
N ALA A 227 0.56 2.83 12.78
CA ALA A 227 -0.45 2.58 13.79
C ALA A 227 -1.88 2.73 13.25
N ARG A 228 -2.88 2.46 14.11
CA ARG A 228 -4.30 2.66 13.82
C ARG A 228 -4.91 1.74 12.75
N GLY A 229 -4.49 0.49 12.76
CA GLY A 229 -5.33 -0.61 12.26
C GLY A 229 -5.03 -1.15 10.87
N VAL A 230 -4.42 -0.40 9.95
CA VAL A 230 -4.17 -0.94 8.59
C VAL A 230 -3.08 -2.01 8.61
N THR A 231 -2.03 -1.81 9.37
CA THR A 231 -0.97 -2.82 9.53
C THR A 231 -1.49 -4.05 10.28
N ALA A 232 -2.45 -3.88 11.21
CA ALA A 232 -3.13 -4.98 11.88
C ALA A 232 -3.86 -5.92 10.90
N PHE A 233 -4.35 -5.40 9.77
CA PHE A 233 -4.98 -6.23 8.74
C PHE A 233 -4.04 -7.34 8.25
N GLN A 234 -2.79 -7.02 7.95
CA GLN A 234 -1.80 -8.00 7.47
C GLN A 234 -1.49 -9.07 8.51
N HIS A 235 -1.40 -8.68 9.79
CA HIS A 235 -1.19 -9.64 10.88
C HIS A 235 -2.41 -10.54 11.08
N ARG A 236 -3.61 -9.97 11.08
CA ARG A 236 -4.85 -10.75 11.18
C ARG A 236 -5.04 -11.68 9.99
N GLN A 237 -4.73 -11.23 8.79
CA GLN A 237 -4.76 -12.08 7.59
C GLN A 237 -3.79 -13.26 7.75
N SER A 238 -2.57 -13.03 8.23
CA SER A 238 -1.60 -14.10 8.49
C SER A 238 -2.12 -15.15 9.48
N MET A 239 -2.90 -14.73 10.49
CA MET A 239 -3.49 -15.66 11.46
C MET A 239 -4.45 -16.67 10.84
N PHE A 240 -5.19 -16.29 9.78
CA PHE A 240 -6.09 -17.21 9.06
C PHE A 240 -5.33 -18.31 8.29
N TYR A 241 -4.10 -18.03 7.88
CA TYR A 241 -3.28 -18.95 7.10
C TYR A 241 -2.25 -19.70 7.94
N THR A 242 -2.02 -19.28 9.19
CA THR A 242 -1.11 -19.99 10.10
C THR A 242 -1.83 -21.21 10.66
N PRO A 243 -1.26 -22.44 10.55
CA PRO A 243 -1.86 -23.62 11.13
C PRO A 243 -2.07 -23.45 12.65
N ALA A 244 -3.23 -23.86 13.14
CA ALA A 244 -3.59 -23.81 14.57
C ALA A 244 -2.63 -24.61 15.51
N ALA A 245 -1.66 -25.32 14.94
CA ALA A 245 -0.67 -26.11 15.67
C ALA A 245 0.55 -25.30 16.16
N SER A 246 0.74 -24.05 15.72
CA SER A 246 1.80 -23.20 16.27
C SER A 246 1.26 -22.48 17.51
N ASN A 247 1.58 -23.00 18.69
CA ASN A 247 1.15 -22.43 19.97
C ASN A 247 1.71 -21.03 20.29
N GLU A 248 2.57 -20.45 19.43
CA GLU A 248 3.20 -19.16 19.64
C GLU A 248 3.27 -18.37 18.32
N VAL A 249 2.29 -17.53 18.10
CA VAL A 249 2.35 -16.57 16.98
C VAL A 249 3.27 -15.42 17.39
N LYS A 250 4.38 -15.23 16.66
CA LYS A 250 5.28 -14.09 16.82
C LYS A 250 5.18 -13.21 15.60
N TRP A 251 4.84 -11.96 15.79
CA TRP A 251 4.62 -11.00 14.71
C TRP A 251 5.80 -10.06 14.48
N GLY A 252 6.84 -10.21 15.28
CA GLY A 252 8.01 -9.36 15.21
C GLY A 252 8.97 -9.57 16.35
N LEU A 253 9.98 -8.73 16.37
CA LEU A 253 10.95 -8.63 17.46
C LEU A 253 11.46 -7.19 17.57
N ARG A 254 11.90 -6.81 18.76
CA ARG A 254 12.70 -5.60 18.99
C ARG A 254 13.97 -5.92 19.77
N LEU A 255 15.00 -5.10 19.56
CA LEU A 255 16.20 -5.21 20.39
C LEU A 255 16.00 -4.44 21.70
N ARG A 256 16.33 -5.08 22.81
CA ARG A 256 16.36 -4.45 24.13
C ARG A 256 17.61 -3.58 24.23
N CYS A 257 17.49 -2.31 23.85
CA CYS A 257 18.56 -1.34 23.99
C CYS A 257 17.98 0.01 24.43
N THR A 258 18.28 0.41 25.68
CA THR A 258 17.80 1.69 26.24
C THR A 258 18.60 2.90 25.76
N ALA A 259 19.78 2.68 25.19
CA ALA A 259 20.71 3.75 24.78
C ALA A 259 20.60 4.11 23.28
N ARG A 260 19.73 3.43 22.51
CA ARG A 260 19.58 3.65 21.06
C ARG A 260 18.13 3.88 20.70
N PRO A 261 17.85 4.54 19.55
CA PRO A 261 16.50 4.59 18.98
C PRO A 261 15.92 3.18 18.81
N LEU A 262 14.60 3.08 18.73
CA LEU A 262 13.85 1.87 18.48
C LEU A 262 14.45 1.06 17.31
N GLN A 263 14.77 -0.20 17.56
CA GLN A 263 15.29 -1.15 16.57
C GLN A 263 14.38 -2.36 16.56
N PHE A 264 13.69 -2.60 15.46
CA PHE A 264 12.68 -3.68 15.39
C PHE A 264 12.46 -4.19 13.97
N ALA A 265 11.85 -5.36 13.87
CA ALA A 265 11.22 -5.87 12.67
C ALA A 265 9.87 -6.46 13.02
N THR A 266 8.86 -6.16 12.20
CA THR A 266 7.56 -6.85 12.23
C THR A 266 7.33 -7.56 10.91
N TRP A 267 6.52 -8.62 10.91
CA TRP A 267 6.31 -9.44 9.72
C TRP A 267 4.90 -10.03 9.63
N ALA A 268 4.59 -10.50 8.45
CA ALA A 268 3.45 -11.34 8.14
C ALA A 268 3.93 -12.59 7.41
N ILE A 269 3.21 -13.69 7.55
CA ILE A 269 3.46 -14.90 6.79
C ILE A 269 2.73 -14.77 5.46
N ASP A 270 3.45 -15.04 4.36
CA ASP A 270 2.89 -14.96 3.03
C ASP A 270 1.85 -16.07 2.79
N PRO A 271 0.59 -15.75 2.49
CA PRO A 271 -0.47 -16.74 2.28
C PRO A 271 -0.41 -17.47 0.94
N ASP A 272 0.43 -17.04 0.00
CA ASP A 272 0.42 -17.54 -1.38
C ASP A 272 0.84 -19.01 -1.51
N HIS A 273 1.33 -19.61 -0.43
CA HIS A 273 1.75 -21.00 -0.40
C HIS A 273 1.11 -21.77 0.77
N THR A 274 0.72 -23.02 0.53
CA THR A 274 0.21 -23.91 1.57
C THR A 274 1.03 -25.22 1.58
N PRO A 275 1.85 -25.50 2.64
CA PRO A 275 2.12 -24.63 3.79
C PRO A 275 2.90 -23.36 3.40
N PRO A 276 2.77 -22.29 4.18
CA PRO A 276 3.51 -21.05 3.93
C PRO A 276 5.02 -21.30 3.99
N THR A 277 5.76 -20.76 3.04
CA THR A 277 7.22 -20.93 2.96
C THR A 277 8.00 -19.62 3.10
N ASN A 278 7.30 -18.50 3.03
CA ASN A 278 7.91 -17.19 2.99
C ASN A 278 7.42 -16.29 4.13
N LEU A 279 8.33 -15.48 4.64
CA LEU A 279 8.05 -14.41 5.60
C LEU A 279 8.21 -13.06 4.88
N ILE A 280 7.27 -12.15 5.04
CA ILE A 280 7.40 -10.79 4.53
C ILE A 280 7.53 -9.85 5.73
N ILE A 281 8.64 -9.14 5.79
CA ILE A 281 8.85 -8.10 6.80
C ILE A 281 7.91 -6.95 6.46
N THR A 282 7.01 -6.65 7.38
CA THR A 282 6.03 -5.58 7.19
C THR A 282 6.66 -4.21 7.44
N ARG A 283 7.51 -4.11 8.46
CA ARG A 283 8.26 -2.91 8.79
C ARG A 283 9.59 -3.27 9.42
N LEU A 284 10.67 -2.59 8.99
CA LEU A 284 12.01 -2.74 9.53
C LEU A 284 12.57 -1.38 9.91
N ARG A 285 12.97 -1.22 11.15
CA ARG A 285 13.77 -0.07 11.62
C ARG A 285 15.07 -0.55 12.21
N SER A 286 16.17 -0.16 11.62
CA SER A 286 17.49 -0.54 12.10
C SER A 286 18.57 0.46 11.68
N ASP A 287 19.65 0.54 12.48
CA ASP A 287 20.91 1.10 12.06
C ASP A 287 21.88 0.01 11.56
N ALA A 288 22.97 0.42 10.92
CA ALA A 288 23.95 -0.50 10.35
C ALA A 288 24.60 -1.43 11.40
N THR A 289 24.65 -1.04 12.68
CA THR A 289 25.24 -1.83 13.77
C THR A 289 24.26 -2.87 14.30
N SER A 290 22.99 -2.53 14.37
CA SER A 290 21.92 -3.37 14.91
C SER A 290 21.35 -4.33 13.86
N PHE A 291 21.41 -3.97 12.59
CA PHE A 291 20.84 -4.74 11.48
C PHE A 291 21.32 -6.20 11.43
N PRO A 292 22.61 -6.54 11.56
CA PRO A 292 23.05 -7.94 11.56
C PRO A 292 22.41 -8.77 12.70
N LYS A 293 22.17 -8.17 13.86
CA LYS A 293 21.55 -8.82 15.02
C LYS A 293 20.07 -9.10 14.77
N LEU A 294 19.34 -8.08 14.25
CA LEU A 294 17.95 -8.24 13.85
C LEU A 294 17.81 -9.35 12.79
N LEU A 295 18.64 -9.29 11.77
CA LEU A 295 18.61 -10.23 10.67
C LEU A 295 18.87 -11.66 11.13
N HIS A 296 19.86 -11.85 12.02
CA HIS A 296 20.14 -13.17 12.61
C HIS A 296 18.94 -13.73 13.37
N ALA A 297 18.26 -12.90 14.18
CA ALA A 297 17.07 -13.33 14.91
C ALA A 297 15.90 -13.68 13.97
N ILE A 298 15.75 -12.94 12.85
CA ILE A 298 14.78 -13.26 11.80
C ILE A 298 15.11 -14.61 11.14
N PHE A 299 16.38 -14.86 10.80
CA PHE A 299 16.82 -16.15 10.27
C PHE A 299 16.49 -17.30 11.21
N LYS A 300 16.80 -17.14 12.50
CA LYS A 300 16.49 -18.14 13.53
C LYS A 300 14.99 -18.44 13.61
N PHE A 301 14.18 -17.38 13.65
CA PHE A 301 12.73 -17.51 13.63
C PHE A 301 12.24 -18.25 12.38
N ALA A 302 12.68 -17.82 11.20
CA ALA A 302 12.29 -18.42 9.93
C ALA A 302 12.68 -19.90 9.86
N SER A 303 13.91 -20.24 10.23
CA SER A 303 14.42 -21.63 10.27
C SER A 303 13.60 -22.51 11.21
N ASN A 304 13.33 -22.04 12.44
CA ASN A 304 12.56 -22.79 13.45
C ASN A 304 11.10 -23.03 13.01
N ASN A 305 10.57 -22.19 12.13
CA ASN A 305 9.22 -22.32 11.59
C ASN A 305 9.18 -22.96 10.19
N GLY A 306 10.29 -23.50 9.70
CA GLY A 306 10.35 -24.19 8.41
C GLY A 306 10.23 -23.27 7.19
N LEU A 307 10.33 -21.96 7.38
CA LEU A 307 10.29 -20.98 6.31
C LEU A 307 11.57 -21.05 5.50
N LYS A 308 11.47 -20.82 4.19
CA LYS A 308 12.58 -20.96 3.26
C LYS A 308 13.20 -19.62 2.87
N LYS A 309 12.39 -18.57 2.91
CA LYS A 309 12.79 -17.21 2.50
C LYS A 309 12.16 -16.17 3.40
N PHE A 310 12.76 -14.99 3.42
CA PHE A 310 12.06 -13.79 3.86
C PHE A 310 12.44 -12.60 2.97
N GLU A 311 11.56 -11.62 2.93
CA GLU A 311 11.65 -10.47 2.05
C GLU A 311 11.41 -9.18 2.82
N VAL A 312 12.16 -8.13 2.46
CA VAL A 312 11.95 -6.73 2.88
C VAL A 312 11.69 -5.89 1.65
N TRP A 313 10.59 -5.14 1.62
CA TRP A 313 10.32 -4.18 0.56
C TRP A 313 11.02 -2.85 0.84
N ASN A 314 11.69 -2.32 -0.18
CA ASN A 314 12.36 -1.02 -0.14
C ASN A 314 13.25 -0.85 1.09
N LEU A 315 14.14 -1.81 1.31
CA LEU A 315 15.13 -1.74 2.39
C LEU A 315 15.85 -0.39 2.37
N ASP A 316 16.01 0.21 3.54
CA ASP A 316 16.74 1.47 3.68
C ASP A 316 18.11 1.38 2.96
N PRO A 317 18.43 2.32 2.05
CA PRO A 317 19.70 2.32 1.34
C PRO A 317 20.94 2.27 2.22
N GLN A 318 20.86 2.79 3.45
CA GLN A 318 21.95 2.72 4.42
C GLN A 318 22.27 1.27 4.86
N LEU A 319 21.31 0.36 4.76
CA LEU A 319 21.47 -1.04 5.12
C LEU A 319 21.88 -1.92 3.92
N ALA A 320 21.81 -1.41 2.67
CA ALA A 320 22.02 -2.19 1.47
C ALA A 320 23.35 -2.94 1.43
N SER A 321 24.45 -2.26 1.81
CA SER A 321 25.79 -2.90 1.85
C SER A 321 25.87 -4.03 2.88
N SER A 322 25.24 -3.85 4.04
CA SER A 322 25.19 -4.89 5.09
C SER A 322 24.28 -6.04 4.66
N ALA A 323 23.13 -5.76 4.04
CA ALA A 323 22.23 -6.75 3.51
C ALA A 323 22.90 -7.68 2.50
N MET A 324 23.63 -7.09 1.53
CA MET A 324 24.37 -7.85 0.53
C MET A 324 25.45 -8.75 1.15
N LYS A 325 26.21 -8.25 2.13
CA LYS A 325 27.22 -9.03 2.85
C LYS A 325 26.61 -10.21 3.62
N LEU A 326 25.35 -10.09 4.02
CA LEU A 326 24.60 -11.10 4.75
C LEU A 326 23.71 -11.95 3.83
N GLY A 327 24.01 -11.99 2.53
CA GLY A 327 23.36 -12.85 1.53
C GLY A 327 22.04 -12.30 0.98
N GLY A 328 21.71 -11.05 1.23
CA GLY A 328 20.52 -10.40 0.67
C GLY A 328 20.69 -10.08 -0.81
N LEU A 329 19.70 -10.43 -1.62
CA LEU A 329 19.63 -10.10 -3.03
C LEU A 329 18.52 -9.07 -3.25
N THR A 330 18.88 -7.89 -3.75
CA THR A 330 17.92 -6.81 -4.03
C THR A 330 17.58 -6.82 -5.51
N GLU A 331 16.29 -6.94 -5.82
CA GLU A 331 15.75 -6.98 -7.17
C GLU A 331 14.52 -6.08 -7.31
N SER A 332 14.20 -5.71 -8.55
CA SER A 332 12.92 -5.06 -8.87
C SER A 332 11.81 -6.10 -8.82
N ARG A 333 10.77 -5.82 -8.04
CA ARG A 333 9.57 -6.67 -7.96
C ARG A 333 8.74 -6.55 -9.24
N SER A 334 8.12 -7.65 -9.65
CA SER A 334 7.19 -7.70 -10.77
C SER A 334 5.72 -7.71 -10.33
N LEU A 335 5.46 -8.01 -9.04
CA LEU A 335 4.14 -8.06 -8.41
C LEU A 335 4.07 -7.06 -7.27
N HIS A 336 2.85 -6.74 -6.87
CA HIS A 336 2.57 -5.78 -5.80
C HIS A 336 3.33 -4.47 -5.98
N LEU A 337 3.31 -3.95 -7.22
CA LEU A 337 4.03 -2.73 -7.57
C LEU A 337 3.39 -1.53 -6.88
N PRO A 338 4.09 -0.86 -5.95
CA PRO A 338 3.53 0.29 -5.25
C PRO A 338 3.33 1.44 -6.21
N ALA A 339 2.14 2.00 -6.25
CA ALA A 339 1.82 3.14 -7.09
C ALA A 339 1.10 4.22 -6.28
N LEU A 340 1.54 5.46 -6.47
CA LEU A 340 1.07 6.63 -5.73
C LEU A 340 0.43 7.64 -6.67
N ALA A 341 -0.75 8.13 -6.32
CA ALA A 341 -1.34 9.35 -6.85
C ALA A 341 -1.24 10.44 -5.79
N TRP A 342 -0.61 11.55 -6.14
CA TRP A 342 -0.39 12.68 -5.26
C TRP A 342 -1.32 13.84 -5.61
N TYR A 343 -2.09 14.34 -4.64
CA TYR A 343 -3.05 15.43 -4.81
C TYR A 343 -2.58 16.75 -4.22
N GLY A 344 -1.56 16.72 -3.36
CA GLY A 344 -0.96 17.91 -2.77
C GLY A 344 -0.18 18.77 -3.78
N PRO A 345 0.39 19.89 -3.32
CA PRO A 345 1.25 20.75 -4.14
C PRO A 345 2.56 20.06 -4.51
N GLY A 346 3.38 20.67 -5.33
CA GLY A 346 4.77 20.33 -5.59
C GLY A 346 5.05 18.86 -5.99
N GLU A 347 6.31 18.48 -5.85
CA GLU A 347 6.79 17.10 -6.01
C GLU A 347 6.87 16.40 -4.66
N VAL A 348 6.52 15.12 -4.63
CA VAL A 348 6.51 14.30 -3.42
C VAL A 348 7.47 13.11 -3.54
N GLU A 349 8.14 12.82 -2.45
CA GLU A 349 8.89 11.59 -2.23
C GLU A 349 8.17 10.73 -1.20
N TRP A 350 7.84 9.49 -1.57
CA TRP A 350 7.21 8.53 -0.67
C TRP A 350 8.27 7.82 0.16
N ARG A 351 8.34 8.18 1.43
CA ARG A 351 9.26 7.60 2.43
C ARG A 351 8.62 6.39 3.09
N HIS A 352 9.46 5.47 3.57
CA HIS A 352 9.02 4.25 4.26
C HIS A 352 7.98 3.44 3.45
N ASN A 353 8.17 3.36 2.11
CA ASN A 353 7.32 2.58 1.22
C ASN A 353 7.59 1.07 1.38
N GLU A 354 7.30 0.55 2.58
CA GLU A 354 7.49 -0.85 2.95
C GLU A 354 6.17 -1.62 2.92
N LYS A 355 6.21 -2.91 3.22
CA LYS A 355 5.03 -3.79 3.17
C LYS A 355 3.88 -3.33 4.07
N PHE A 356 4.15 -2.65 5.20
CA PHE A 356 3.08 -2.12 6.05
C PHE A 356 2.17 -1.12 5.32
N CYS A 357 2.64 -0.53 4.23
CA CYS A 357 1.83 0.33 3.39
C CYS A 357 0.84 -0.44 2.50
N TRP A 358 1.07 -1.73 2.28
CA TRP A 358 0.22 -2.57 1.43
C TRP A 358 -1.17 -2.79 2.07
N CYS A 359 -2.23 -2.76 1.21
CA CYS A 359 -3.63 -2.93 1.60
C CYS A 359 -4.36 -3.87 0.64
#